data_0228c857e080a4305d3901aba4780722
#
_entry.id   0228c857e080a4305d3901aba4780722
#
_cell.length_a   1.000
_cell.length_b   1.000
_cell.length_c   1.000
_cell.angle_alpha   90.00
_cell.angle_beta   90.00
_cell.angle_gamma   90.00
#
_symmetry.space_group_name_H-M   'P 1'
#
loop_
_entity.id
_entity.type
_entity.pdbx_description
1 polymer ?
#
loop_
_entity_poly.entity_id
_entity_poly.type
_entity_poly.pdbx_seq_one_letter_code
_entity_poly.pdbx_strand_id
1 'polypeptide(L)'
;MCIRDSCSAVAKGYSVDVIAQLLDRKGIKNYMVDIGGEVVVKGKNPSKGLWRIGINKPVDDSLAVNQDLQTILEITDLGLATSGNYRNYYYKDGKKYAHTIDPRTGYPVQHNILSSTVIAKDCMTADALATAFMVMGLEEAEAFCKADTTIDAYFIYSGENGEFKTFYTEGMKKYIAK
;
A
#
# COMPACT_ATOMS: atom_id res chain seq x y z
N MET A 1 -6.35 15.10 -23.63
CA MET A 1 -6.76 15.30 -22.22
C MET A 1 -5.49 15.29 -21.42
N CYS A 2 -5.14 16.41 -20.82
CA CYS A 2 -4.01 16.37 -19.91
C CYS A 2 -4.47 15.56 -18.70
N ILE A 3 -3.89 14.38 -18.51
CA ILE A 3 -3.92 13.69 -17.21
C ILE A 3 -3.03 14.55 -16.32
N ARG A 4 -3.51 15.74 -16.02
CA ARG A 4 -2.85 16.57 -15.07
C ARG A 4 -3.42 16.20 -13.74
N ASP A 5 -2.51 15.77 -12.92
CA ASP A 5 -2.54 16.33 -11.61
C ASP A 5 -3.68 15.77 -10.76
N SER A 6 -3.74 14.43 -10.68
CA SER A 6 -4.43 13.81 -9.59
C SER A 6 -3.45 13.74 -8.40
N CYS A 7 -3.74 14.47 -7.32
CA CYS A 7 -3.05 14.30 -6.04
C CYS A 7 -3.47 13.01 -5.33
N SER A 8 -4.29 12.16 -5.97
CA SER A 8 -4.87 10.97 -5.30
C SER A 8 -3.83 9.93 -4.89
N ALA A 9 -2.66 9.92 -5.53
CA ALA A 9 -1.55 9.02 -5.16
C ALA A 9 -0.74 9.48 -3.94
N VAL A 10 -1.02 10.67 -3.38
CA VAL A 10 -0.26 11.24 -2.26
C VAL A 10 -1.14 11.93 -1.23
N ALA A 11 -2.37 12.25 -1.57
CA ALA A 11 -3.21 13.12 -0.77
C ALA A 11 -3.61 12.50 0.56
N LYS A 12 -3.92 11.20 0.57
CA LYS A 12 -4.29 10.48 1.79
C LYS A 12 -3.08 10.32 2.70
N GLY A 13 -1.95 9.85 2.16
CA GLY A 13 -0.70 9.72 2.90
C GLY A 13 -0.25 11.05 3.50
N TYR A 14 -0.28 12.14 2.72
CA TYR A 14 -0.01 13.48 3.22
C TYR A 14 -0.96 13.91 4.35
N SER A 15 -2.24 13.63 4.22
CA SER A 15 -3.24 13.97 5.24
C SER A 15 -2.95 13.27 6.57
N VAL A 16 -2.55 12.01 6.53
CA VAL A 16 -2.15 11.23 7.70
C VAL A 16 -0.92 11.85 8.36
N ASP A 17 0.10 12.23 7.58
CA ASP A 17 1.32 12.86 8.07
C ASP A 17 1.04 14.21 8.73
N VAL A 18 0.12 15.02 8.18
CA VAL A 18 -0.29 16.30 8.79
C VAL A 18 -0.92 16.09 10.16
N ILE A 19 -1.78 15.10 10.32
CA ILE A 19 -2.39 14.75 11.61
C ILE A 19 -1.32 14.21 12.59
N ALA A 20 -0.44 13.34 12.12
CA ALA A 20 0.67 12.82 12.92
C ALA A 20 1.55 13.95 13.46
N GLN A 21 1.92 14.92 12.62
CA GLN A 21 2.67 16.12 13.04
C GLN A 21 1.90 16.99 14.04
N LEU A 22 0.59 17.09 13.92
CA LEU A 22 -0.24 17.80 14.90
C LEU A 22 -0.19 17.12 16.26
N LEU A 23 -0.31 15.78 16.30
CA LEU A 23 -0.20 14.99 17.53
C LEU A 23 1.18 15.15 18.18
N ASP A 24 2.24 15.14 17.36
CA ASP A 24 3.61 15.36 17.83
C ASP A 24 3.78 16.74 18.47
N ARG A 25 3.28 17.82 17.82
CA ARG A 25 3.30 19.17 18.39
C ARG A 25 2.53 19.29 19.71
N LYS A 26 1.52 18.46 19.90
CA LYS A 26 0.76 18.36 21.17
C LYS A 26 1.43 17.45 22.21
N GLY A 27 2.61 16.89 21.91
CA GLY A 27 3.38 16.05 22.83
C GLY A 27 2.84 14.63 22.99
N ILE A 28 1.92 14.19 22.13
CA ILE A 28 1.39 12.82 22.13
C ILE A 28 2.46 11.87 21.60
N LYS A 29 2.79 10.83 22.37
CA LYS A 29 3.90 9.92 22.08
C LYS A 29 3.48 8.59 21.47
N ASN A 30 2.22 8.20 21.65
CA ASN A 30 1.73 6.91 21.20
C ASN A 30 0.41 7.13 20.44
N TYR A 31 0.41 6.86 19.15
CA TYR A 31 -0.77 7.01 18.31
C TYR A 31 -0.71 6.15 17.05
N MET A 32 -1.86 5.86 16.50
CA MET A 32 -2.08 5.41 15.14
C MET A 32 -3.06 6.37 14.48
N VAL A 33 -2.72 6.87 13.32
CA VAL A 33 -3.60 7.66 12.45
C VAL A 33 -3.85 6.81 11.20
N ASP A 34 -5.11 6.58 10.87
CA ASP A 34 -5.55 5.85 9.68
C ASP A 34 -6.56 6.71 8.92
N ILE A 35 -6.31 6.96 7.65
CA ILE A 35 -7.23 7.64 6.75
C ILE A 35 -7.37 6.81 5.48
N GLY A 36 -8.41 5.98 5.43
CA GLY A 36 -8.74 5.18 4.27
C GLY A 36 -7.72 4.08 3.92
N GLY A 37 -6.97 3.61 4.93
CA GLY A 37 -5.97 2.55 4.80
C GLY A 37 -4.52 3.05 4.69
N GLU A 38 -4.30 4.35 4.59
CA GLU A 38 -3.00 4.98 4.75
C GLU A 38 -2.79 5.26 6.23
N VAL A 39 -1.65 4.79 6.78
CA VAL A 39 -1.43 4.72 8.23
C VAL A 39 -0.09 5.31 8.62
N VAL A 40 -0.08 6.10 9.69
CA VAL A 40 1.13 6.41 10.45
C VAL A 40 0.97 5.88 11.87
N VAL A 41 1.99 5.22 12.33
CA VAL A 41 2.05 4.76 13.73
C VAL A 41 3.26 5.33 14.45
N LYS A 42 3.09 5.62 15.73
CA LYS A 42 4.17 6.06 16.61
C LYS A 42 4.08 5.41 17.98
N GLY A 43 5.26 5.12 18.55
CA GLY A 43 5.39 4.57 19.89
C GLY A 43 4.73 3.20 20.02
N LYS A 44 3.94 3.01 21.08
CA LYS A 44 3.36 1.71 21.43
C LYS A 44 1.84 1.71 21.36
N ASN A 45 1.27 0.56 21.01
CA ASN A 45 -0.17 0.35 21.08
C ASN A 45 -0.68 0.32 22.54
N PRO A 46 -2.00 0.31 22.78
CA PRO A 46 -2.57 0.27 24.15
C PRO A 46 -2.10 -0.93 24.99
N SER A 47 -1.72 -2.05 24.36
CA SER A 47 -1.15 -3.22 25.03
C SER A 47 0.36 -3.14 25.24
N LYS A 48 0.99 -1.97 25.03
CA LYS A 48 2.42 -1.68 25.16
C LYS A 48 3.34 -2.44 24.18
N GLY A 49 2.77 -3.02 23.12
CA GLY A 49 3.46 -3.69 22.01
C GLY A 49 3.62 -2.79 20.79
N LEU A 50 4.13 -3.36 19.69
CA LEU A 50 4.12 -2.73 18.38
C LEU A 50 2.70 -2.61 17.84
N TRP A 51 2.48 -1.68 16.92
CA TRP A 51 1.21 -1.56 16.22
C TRP A 51 1.08 -2.69 15.20
N ARG A 52 -0.10 -3.31 15.16
CA ARG A 52 -0.38 -4.45 14.29
C ARG A 52 -1.33 -4.02 13.17
N ILE A 53 -0.86 -4.11 11.94
CA ILE A 53 -1.61 -3.70 10.75
C ILE A 53 -1.78 -4.91 9.83
N GLY A 54 -3.03 -5.23 9.49
CA GLY A 54 -3.36 -6.33 8.59
C GLY A 54 -3.21 -5.93 7.13
N ILE A 55 -2.58 -6.78 6.33
CA ILE A 55 -2.65 -6.75 4.88
C ILE A 55 -3.74 -7.73 4.44
N ASN A 56 -4.76 -7.24 3.75
CA ASN A 56 -5.87 -8.06 3.27
C ASN A 56 -5.49 -8.89 2.05
N LYS A 57 -6.09 -10.07 1.92
CA LYS A 57 -6.05 -10.83 0.66
C LYS A 57 -6.80 -10.06 -0.43
N PRO A 58 -6.29 -10.04 -1.67
CA PRO A 58 -6.94 -9.36 -2.79
C PRO A 58 -8.08 -10.20 -3.38
N VAL A 59 -9.07 -10.54 -2.58
CA VAL A 59 -10.28 -11.25 -3.05
C VAL A 59 -11.26 -10.28 -3.68
N ASP A 60 -11.94 -10.72 -4.74
CA ASP A 60 -13.00 -9.96 -5.42
C ASP A 60 -14.27 -9.93 -4.53
N ASP A 61 -14.20 -9.20 -3.44
CA ASP A 61 -15.35 -8.94 -2.55
C ASP A 61 -15.69 -7.44 -2.58
N SER A 62 -16.58 -7.07 -3.48
CA SER A 62 -17.04 -5.68 -3.65
C SER A 62 -17.79 -5.15 -2.41
N LEU A 63 -18.25 -6.02 -1.54
CA LEU A 63 -18.98 -5.67 -0.31
C LEU A 63 -18.08 -5.63 0.93
N ALA A 64 -16.81 -6.03 0.79
CA ALA A 64 -15.81 -6.09 1.89
C ALA A 64 -16.29 -6.85 3.14
N VAL A 65 -17.13 -7.88 2.94
CA VAL A 65 -17.73 -8.68 4.02
C VAL A 65 -16.71 -9.65 4.58
N ASN A 66 -15.83 -10.21 3.74
CA ASN A 66 -14.77 -11.13 4.15
C ASN A 66 -13.41 -10.42 4.08
N GLN A 67 -12.89 -10.01 5.22
CA GLN A 67 -11.55 -9.44 5.34
C GLN A 67 -10.53 -10.51 5.75
N ASP A 68 -10.34 -11.52 4.90
CA ASP A 68 -9.27 -12.48 5.11
C ASP A 68 -7.92 -11.78 5.05
N LEU A 69 -7.16 -11.90 6.13
CA LEU A 69 -5.81 -11.34 6.18
C LEU A 69 -4.83 -12.24 5.43
N GLN A 70 -3.98 -11.61 4.63
CA GLN A 70 -2.82 -12.25 4.01
C GLN A 70 -1.69 -12.39 5.03
N THR A 71 -1.44 -11.31 5.76
CA THR A 71 -0.41 -11.23 6.80
C THR A 71 -0.67 -10.07 7.73
N ILE A 72 0.04 -10.05 8.86
CA ILE A 72 0.02 -8.94 9.82
C ILE A 72 1.42 -8.36 9.89
N LEU A 73 1.53 -7.05 9.85
CA LEU A 73 2.78 -6.31 10.06
C LEU A 73 2.79 -5.70 11.45
N GLU A 74 3.93 -5.80 12.12
CA GLU A 74 4.21 -5.18 13.42
C GLU A 74 5.21 -4.04 13.24
N ILE A 75 4.73 -2.79 13.33
CA ILE A 75 5.53 -1.61 13.04
C ILE A 75 5.38 -0.52 14.12
N THR A 76 6.34 0.39 14.17
CA THR A 76 6.28 1.64 14.94
C THR A 76 7.13 2.71 14.27
N ASP A 77 6.78 3.97 14.49
CA ASP A 77 7.50 5.16 14.02
C ASP A 77 7.71 5.20 12.49
N LEU A 78 6.71 4.68 11.75
CA LEU A 78 6.72 4.53 10.29
C LEU A 78 5.36 4.86 9.68
N GLY A 79 5.38 5.17 8.38
CA GLY A 79 4.21 5.26 7.52
C GLY A 79 4.02 3.98 6.72
N LEU A 80 2.77 3.63 6.46
CA LEU A 80 2.36 2.50 5.65
C LEU A 80 1.21 2.90 4.73
N ALA A 81 1.26 2.47 3.49
CA ALA A 81 0.15 2.60 2.55
C ALA A 81 0.01 1.35 1.69
N THR A 82 -1.22 1.10 1.24
CA THR A 82 -1.53 -0.03 0.36
C THR A 82 -2.36 0.42 -0.83
N SER A 83 -1.85 0.26 -2.02
CA SER A 83 -2.57 0.42 -3.29
C SER A 83 -2.95 -0.95 -3.86
N GLY A 84 -4.15 -1.07 -4.45
CA GLY A 84 -4.60 -2.32 -5.03
C GLY A 84 -5.68 -2.17 -6.09
N ASN A 85 -5.67 -3.05 -7.08
CA ASN A 85 -6.60 -3.06 -8.23
C ASN A 85 -7.73 -4.08 -8.08
N TYR A 86 -7.86 -4.73 -6.91
CA TYR A 86 -8.83 -5.81 -6.72
C TYR A 86 -10.21 -5.33 -6.27
N ARG A 87 -10.32 -4.13 -5.70
CA ARG A 87 -11.61 -3.54 -5.26
C ARG A 87 -12.23 -2.59 -6.28
N ASN A 88 -11.40 -1.85 -7.02
CA ASN A 88 -11.83 -0.83 -7.96
C ASN A 88 -11.47 -1.24 -9.38
N TYR A 89 -12.42 -1.86 -10.06
CA TYR A 89 -12.29 -2.31 -11.46
C TYR A 89 -13.65 -2.21 -12.16
N TYR A 90 -13.63 -2.26 -13.47
CA TYR A 90 -14.85 -2.43 -14.27
C TYR A 90 -14.64 -3.46 -15.39
N TYR A 91 -15.72 -4.04 -15.83
CA TYR A 91 -15.71 -4.93 -17.00
C TYR A 91 -16.23 -4.19 -18.22
N LYS A 92 -15.50 -4.33 -19.34
CA LYS A 92 -15.92 -3.89 -20.66
C LYS A 92 -15.58 -4.98 -21.67
N ASP A 93 -16.56 -5.40 -22.46
CA ASP A 93 -16.41 -6.44 -23.48
C ASP A 93 -15.79 -7.75 -22.93
N GLY A 94 -16.19 -8.14 -21.72
CA GLY A 94 -15.69 -9.32 -21.02
C GLY A 94 -14.27 -9.21 -20.44
N LYS A 95 -13.61 -8.06 -20.61
CA LYS A 95 -12.26 -7.80 -20.10
C LYS A 95 -12.31 -6.94 -18.82
N LYS A 96 -11.56 -7.35 -17.79
CA LYS A 96 -11.40 -6.59 -16.54
C LYS A 96 -10.40 -5.45 -16.74
N TYR A 97 -10.76 -4.26 -16.30
CA TYR A 97 -9.92 -3.06 -16.33
C TYR A 97 -9.70 -2.53 -14.93
N ALA A 98 -8.44 -2.36 -14.55
CA ALA A 98 -8.05 -1.72 -13.31
C ALA A 98 -8.40 -0.23 -13.33
N HIS A 99 -8.61 0.37 -12.15
CA HIS A 99 -8.80 1.81 -12.03
C HIS A 99 -7.48 2.60 -12.12
N THR A 100 -6.35 1.94 -11.92
CA THR A 100 -5.02 2.55 -12.04
C THR A 100 -4.68 2.79 -13.50
N ILE A 101 -4.38 4.05 -13.84
CA ILE A 101 -4.05 4.48 -15.18
C ILE A 101 -2.54 4.68 -15.30
N ASP A 102 -1.93 4.10 -16.33
CA ASP A 102 -0.53 4.39 -16.67
C ASP A 102 -0.45 5.79 -17.32
N PRO A 103 0.23 6.76 -16.68
CA PRO A 103 0.33 8.13 -17.19
C PRO A 103 1.10 8.23 -18.50
N ARG A 104 1.92 7.23 -18.86
CA ARG A 104 2.68 7.17 -20.13
C ARG A 104 1.76 6.86 -21.31
N THR A 105 0.75 6.04 -21.10
CA THR A 105 -0.16 5.56 -22.15
C THR A 105 -1.56 6.18 -22.08
N GLY A 106 -2.00 6.60 -20.90
CA GLY A 106 -3.35 7.06 -20.62
C GLY A 106 -4.39 5.95 -20.54
N TYR A 107 -3.96 4.70 -20.48
CA TYR A 107 -4.83 3.52 -20.38
C TYR A 107 -4.65 2.79 -19.03
N PRO A 108 -5.66 2.00 -18.59
CA PRO A 108 -5.54 1.13 -17.43
C PRO A 108 -4.34 0.19 -17.55
N VAL A 109 -3.60 0.04 -16.44
CA VAL A 109 -2.49 -0.90 -16.37
C VAL A 109 -2.97 -2.34 -16.59
N GLN A 110 -2.11 -3.14 -17.25
CA GLN A 110 -2.40 -4.54 -17.57
C GLN A 110 -1.22 -5.43 -17.14
N HIS A 111 -1.07 -5.60 -15.83
CA HIS A 111 -0.09 -6.53 -15.26
C HIS A 111 -0.71 -7.29 -14.09
N ASN A 112 0.04 -8.21 -13.52
CA ASN A 112 -0.44 -9.17 -12.55
C ASN A 112 -0.40 -8.69 -11.09
N ILE A 113 0.12 -7.49 -10.76
CA ILE A 113 0.08 -6.98 -9.39
C ILE A 113 -1.36 -6.70 -8.99
N LEU A 114 -1.77 -7.26 -7.86
CA LEU A 114 -3.10 -7.10 -7.27
C LEU A 114 -3.06 -6.08 -6.13
N SER A 115 -1.98 -6.08 -5.35
CA SER A 115 -1.78 -5.19 -4.21
C SER A 115 -0.31 -4.89 -4.00
N SER A 116 -0.01 -3.65 -3.65
CA SER A 116 1.31 -3.14 -3.29
C SER A 116 1.21 -2.43 -1.94
N THR A 117 1.85 -2.99 -0.91
CA THR A 117 1.98 -2.36 0.41
C THR A 117 3.40 -1.85 0.58
N VAL A 118 3.55 -0.60 0.97
CA VAL A 118 4.84 0.05 1.18
C VAL A 118 4.94 0.57 2.60
N ILE A 119 6.10 0.36 3.21
CA ILE A 119 6.53 0.98 4.48
C ILE A 119 7.64 1.97 4.17
N ALA A 120 7.49 3.19 4.66
CA ALA A 120 8.46 4.26 4.51
C ALA A 120 8.54 5.12 5.79
N LYS A 121 9.45 6.09 5.81
CA LYS A 121 9.61 7.03 6.93
C LYS A 121 8.36 7.88 7.16
N ASP A 122 7.65 8.25 6.10
CA ASP A 122 6.40 9.01 6.12
C ASP A 122 5.36 8.34 5.22
N CYS A 123 4.09 8.61 5.50
CA CYS A 123 2.99 7.95 4.82
C CYS A 123 2.78 8.50 3.40
N MET A 124 3.08 9.78 3.15
CA MET A 124 2.99 10.37 1.81
C MET A 124 3.93 9.66 0.83
N THR A 125 5.16 9.36 1.26
CA THR A 125 6.12 8.58 0.46
C THR A 125 5.63 7.14 0.24
N ALA A 126 5.09 6.50 1.29
CA ALA A 126 4.53 5.15 1.18
C ALA A 126 3.35 5.10 0.18
N ASP A 127 2.41 6.06 0.26
CA ASP A 127 1.24 6.18 -0.62
C ASP A 127 1.65 6.40 -2.09
N ALA A 128 2.57 7.35 -2.32
CA ALA A 128 3.12 7.63 -3.65
C ALA A 128 3.73 6.38 -4.30
N LEU A 129 4.59 5.69 -3.55
CA LEU A 129 5.31 4.51 -4.06
C LEU A 129 4.41 3.31 -4.22
N ALA A 130 3.47 3.07 -3.29
CA ALA A 130 2.49 2.01 -3.44
C ALA A 130 1.71 2.16 -4.75
N THR A 131 1.28 3.39 -5.09
CA THR A 131 0.61 3.68 -6.35
C THR A 131 1.56 3.58 -7.56
N ALA A 132 2.80 4.08 -7.44
CA ALA A 132 3.79 3.99 -8.51
C ALA A 132 4.10 2.53 -8.88
N PHE A 133 4.25 1.66 -7.90
CA PHE A 133 4.50 0.23 -8.14
C PHE A 133 3.32 -0.46 -8.82
N MET A 134 2.08 -0.02 -8.53
CA MET A 134 0.91 -0.47 -9.29
C MET A 134 0.90 0.00 -10.74
N VAL A 135 1.68 1.00 -11.11
CA VAL A 135 1.87 1.44 -12.51
C VAL A 135 3.04 0.73 -13.17
N MET A 136 4.15 0.58 -12.46
CA MET A 136 5.39 -0.01 -12.97
C MET A 136 5.25 -1.50 -13.30
N GLY A 137 4.50 -2.24 -12.50
CA GLY A 137 4.50 -3.71 -12.53
C GLY A 137 5.60 -4.31 -11.66
N LEU A 138 5.54 -5.63 -11.46
CA LEU A 138 6.36 -6.32 -10.45
C LEU A 138 7.86 -6.20 -10.71
N GLU A 139 8.30 -6.40 -11.94
CA GLU A 139 9.73 -6.43 -12.30
C GLU A 139 10.41 -5.07 -12.07
N GLU A 140 9.79 -3.97 -12.55
CA GLU A 140 10.31 -2.62 -12.32
C GLU A 140 10.25 -2.23 -10.84
N ALA A 141 9.17 -2.61 -10.13
CA ALA A 141 9.02 -2.36 -8.70
C ALA A 141 10.08 -3.10 -7.86
N GLU A 142 10.37 -4.36 -8.18
CA GLU A 142 11.47 -5.11 -7.54
C GLU A 142 12.83 -4.46 -7.79
N ALA A 143 13.10 -4.04 -9.03
CA ALA A 143 14.36 -3.37 -9.38
C ALA A 143 14.51 -2.06 -8.60
N PHE A 144 13.43 -1.28 -8.48
CA PHE A 144 13.41 -0.05 -7.69
C PHE A 144 13.72 -0.32 -6.21
N CYS A 145 13.04 -1.28 -5.58
CA CYS A 145 13.25 -1.63 -4.18
C CYS A 145 14.66 -2.20 -3.91
N LYS A 146 15.30 -2.84 -4.89
CA LYS A 146 16.69 -3.28 -4.77
C LYS A 146 17.67 -2.11 -4.80
N ALA A 147 17.34 -1.04 -5.52
CA ALA A 147 18.17 0.16 -5.63
C ALA A 147 18.00 1.10 -4.42
N ASP A 148 16.81 1.15 -3.83
CA ASP A 148 16.50 1.98 -2.65
C ASP A 148 16.10 1.11 -1.45
N THR A 149 17.06 0.87 -0.56
CA THR A 149 16.88 0.06 0.65
C THR A 149 16.23 0.81 1.82
N THR A 150 15.86 2.07 1.65
CA THR A 150 15.13 2.86 2.67
C THR A 150 13.63 2.55 2.69
N ILE A 151 13.17 1.78 1.71
CA ILE A 151 11.77 1.43 1.48
C ILE A 151 11.61 -0.08 1.62
N ASP A 152 10.59 -0.50 2.33
CA ASP A 152 10.19 -1.90 2.42
C ASP A 152 8.84 -2.11 1.75
N ALA A 153 8.75 -3.08 0.86
CA ALA A 153 7.55 -3.34 0.06
C ALA A 153 7.10 -4.81 0.16
N TYR A 154 5.78 -5.01 0.11
CA TYR A 154 5.11 -6.30 0.07
C TYR A 154 4.09 -6.29 -1.08
N PHE A 155 4.28 -7.19 -2.05
CA PHE A 155 3.41 -7.31 -3.21
C PHE A 155 2.61 -8.60 -3.15
N ILE A 156 1.34 -8.51 -3.56
CA ILE A 156 0.51 -9.67 -3.87
C ILE A 156 0.20 -9.60 -5.36
N TYR A 157 0.43 -10.70 -6.07
CA TYR A 157 0.24 -10.76 -7.50
C TYR A 157 -0.36 -12.10 -7.94
N SER A 158 -0.99 -12.10 -9.12
CA SER A 158 -1.55 -13.30 -9.73
C SER A 158 -0.45 -14.08 -10.44
N GLY A 159 -0.32 -15.36 -10.12
CA GLY A 159 0.47 -16.31 -10.90
C GLY A 159 -0.22 -16.73 -12.21
N GLU A 160 0.44 -17.59 -12.99
CA GLU A 160 -0.03 -18.04 -14.30
C GLU A 160 -1.37 -18.78 -14.27
N ASN A 161 -1.64 -19.49 -13.18
CA ASN A 161 -2.89 -20.25 -12.99
C ASN A 161 -3.92 -19.48 -12.15
N GLY A 162 -3.73 -18.18 -11.91
CA GLY A 162 -4.61 -17.36 -11.09
C GLY A 162 -4.41 -17.50 -9.58
N GLU A 163 -3.42 -18.27 -9.12
CA GLU A 163 -3.06 -18.38 -7.72
C GLU A 163 -2.45 -17.08 -7.21
N PHE A 164 -2.66 -16.77 -5.93
CA PHE A 164 -2.02 -15.62 -5.29
C PHE A 164 -0.58 -15.96 -4.91
N LYS A 165 0.35 -15.16 -5.40
CA LYS A 165 1.77 -15.19 -5.04
C LYS A 165 2.14 -13.91 -4.31
N THR A 166 3.20 -13.99 -3.51
CA THR A 166 3.72 -12.84 -2.78
C THR A 166 5.20 -12.67 -3.06
N PHE A 167 5.60 -11.40 -3.13
CA PHE A 167 7.00 -10.99 -3.10
C PHE A 167 7.14 -9.89 -2.07
N TYR A 168 8.23 -9.87 -1.33
CA TYR A 168 8.55 -8.80 -0.40
C TYR A 168 10.06 -8.58 -0.29
N THR A 169 10.43 -7.34 0.02
CA THR A 169 11.83 -6.96 0.22
C THR A 169 12.42 -7.67 1.45
N GLU A 170 13.73 -7.82 1.48
CA GLU A 170 14.41 -8.44 2.62
C GLU A 170 14.12 -7.68 3.92
N GLY A 171 14.11 -6.35 3.86
CA GLY A 171 13.79 -5.50 5.00
C GLY A 171 12.37 -5.64 5.53
N MET A 172 11.41 -6.04 4.68
CA MET A 172 10.03 -6.27 5.09
C MET A 172 9.89 -7.43 6.07
N LYS A 173 10.78 -8.42 6.01
CA LYS A 173 10.73 -9.63 6.89
C LYS A 173 10.69 -9.30 8.37
N LYS A 174 11.38 -8.25 8.78
CA LYS A 174 11.44 -7.82 10.20
C LYS A 174 10.11 -7.34 10.75
N TYR A 175 9.18 -6.95 9.86
CA TYR A 175 7.85 -6.45 10.25
C TYR A 175 6.77 -7.51 10.23
N ILE A 176 6.97 -8.64 9.53
CA ILE A 176 5.97 -9.70 9.45
C ILE A 176 5.82 -10.36 10.81
N ALA A 177 4.60 -10.32 11.38
CA ALA A 177 4.29 -10.96 12.65
C ALA A 177 4.53 -12.48 12.57
N LYS A 178 5.10 -13.02 13.63
CA LYS A 178 5.36 -14.46 13.76
C LYS A 178 4.11 -15.21 14.27
#